data_637b1a03eac1f8054c3900eb2b995ea7
#
_entry.id   637b1a03eac1f8054c3900eb2b995ea7
#
_cell.length_a   1.000
_cell.length_b   1.000
_cell.length_c   1.000
_cell.angle_alpha   90.00
_cell.angle_beta   90.00
_cell.angle_gamma   90.00
#
_symmetry.space_group_name_H-M   'P 1'
#
loop_
_entity.id
_entity.type
_entity.pdbx_description
1 polymer ?
#
loop_
_entity_poly.entity_id
_entity_poly.type
_entity_poly.pdbx_seq_one_letter_code
_entity_poly.pdbx_strand_id
1 'polypeptide(L)'
;MPVRYCALLTVLAAAQLGAQTPAPATPPAKTDKARITGVVIDSLNNRYLPDADVLVDGTDITTRTDSLGKFTVEDLTPGTYRVGIFHPLLDTLGLSIVTAPFRVGPDSVSFAVLAVPSAETLVRQKCPAPTDPNAASAVIGLVEDPESGKPIPDADVSISWSELEISKQAGIRRTPHLLHQTTDSTGHFRLCNLPSGLDATLQARHGASSTPELPIALGERPVEMAVRTILLPLDSTVKTGNASVSGTVTLEKNDNNAGTRVEVVGTDIVALTDAQGHFTMRGLPSGSRLLLARHLGYVVESAPVDLTPRETQHVSLTLPKFVAMMDPVLVTARRTAALDRVGFNQRSRGASGYFLGPDRLKNMHPFYMTDILRLVPSLRIVNTPTGATVTSSRGVTSLSGSSGCVQYFVDDMPFTEMEPGDANSFISGSEIVAVEVYQPGLAPAQYIRGTGSCVTILLWTRFRIRG
;
A
#
# COMPACT_ATOMS: atom_id res chain seq x y z
N MET A 1 78.07 -64.55 -82.05
CA MET A 1 77.04 -63.71 -82.59
C MET A 1 76.70 -62.72 -81.45
N PRO A 2 76.80 -61.49 -81.69
CA PRO A 2 77.13 -60.51 -80.62
C PRO A 2 75.91 -60.04 -79.82
N VAL A 3 76.14 -59.97 -78.51
CA VAL A 3 75.27 -59.37 -77.57
C VAL A 3 75.59 -57.85 -77.45
N ARG A 4 74.58 -56.99 -77.65
CA ARG A 4 74.70 -55.54 -77.46
C ARG A 4 74.22 -55.16 -76.07
N TYR A 5 75.11 -54.64 -75.24
CA TYR A 5 74.78 -54.00 -73.96
C TYR A 5 74.18 -52.63 -74.18
N CYS A 6 73.03 -52.38 -73.57
CA CYS A 6 72.40 -51.05 -73.48
C CYS A 6 72.61 -50.49 -72.09
N ALA A 7 73.42 -49.50 -71.95
CA ALA A 7 73.67 -48.84 -70.66
C ALA A 7 72.54 -47.88 -70.35
N LEU A 8 71.88 -48.09 -69.22
CA LEU A 8 70.89 -47.14 -68.65
C LEU A 8 71.63 -46.15 -67.76
N LEU A 9 71.59 -44.86 -68.16
CA LEU A 9 72.03 -43.75 -67.35
C LEU A 9 70.84 -43.36 -66.41
N THR A 10 70.98 -43.58 -65.09
CA THR A 10 70.10 -43.04 -64.11
C THR A 10 70.50 -41.62 -63.72
N VAL A 11 69.67 -40.68 -64.08
CA VAL A 11 69.83 -39.26 -63.65
C VAL A 11 69.16 -39.13 -62.23
N LEU A 12 69.99 -38.85 -61.20
CA LEU A 12 69.51 -38.49 -59.90
C LEU A 12 69.08 -37.03 -59.95
N ALA A 13 67.76 -36.79 -59.87
CA ALA A 13 67.19 -35.47 -59.59
C ALA A 13 67.21 -35.19 -58.11
N ALA A 14 68.04 -34.32 -57.60
CA ALA A 14 68.03 -33.83 -56.23
C ALA A 14 66.84 -32.89 -56.05
N ALA A 15 65.81 -33.33 -55.35
CA ALA A 15 64.69 -32.49 -54.92
C ALA A 15 65.15 -31.58 -53.77
N GLN A 16 65.30 -30.29 -54.03
CA GLN A 16 65.47 -29.25 -52.98
C GLN A 16 64.14 -29.06 -52.28
N LEU A 17 64.01 -29.55 -51.02
CA LEU A 17 62.95 -29.12 -50.11
C LEU A 17 63.20 -27.63 -49.74
N GLY A 18 62.51 -26.71 -50.40
CA GLY A 18 62.39 -25.34 -49.94
C GLY A 18 61.60 -25.28 -48.65
N ALA A 19 62.26 -24.94 -47.56
CA ALA A 19 61.60 -24.61 -46.32
C ALA A 19 60.72 -23.38 -46.55
N GLN A 20 59.37 -23.60 -46.65
CA GLN A 20 58.43 -22.49 -46.63
C GLN A 20 58.38 -21.96 -45.20
N THR A 21 58.96 -20.78 -45.01
CA THR A 21 58.72 -19.98 -43.77
C THR A 21 57.22 -19.74 -43.68
N PRO A 22 56.54 -20.09 -42.55
CA PRO A 22 55.13 -19.75 -42.40
C PRO A 22 54.99 -18.24 -42.50
N ALA A 23 54.07 -17.77 -43.34
CA ALA A 23 53.69 -16.37 -43.40
C ALA A 23 53.32 -15.88 -42.02
N PRO A 24 53.76 -14.68 -41.60
CA PRO A 24 53.33 -14.13 -40.31
C PRO A 24 51.81 -14.12 -40.27
N ALA A 25 51.25 -14.73 -39.20
CA ALA A 25 49.82 -14.76 -38.97
C ALA A 25 49.34 -13.28 -39.01
N THR A 26 48.45 -12.98 -39.92
CA THR A 26 47.76 -11.69 -39.98
C THR A 26 47.13 -11.47 -38.61
N PRO A 27 47.46 -10.38 -37.91
CA PRO A 27 46.78 -10.09 -36.61
C PRO A 27 45.27 -10.12 -36.89
N PRO A 28 44.44 -10.68 -35.95
CA PRO A 28 43.02 -10.69 -36.13
C PRO A 28 42.57 -9.27 -36.44
N ALA A 29 41.78 -9.11 -37.50
CA ALA A 29 41.24 -7.81 -37.89
C ALA A 29 40.58 -7.21 -36.63
N LYS A 30 41.10 -6.06 -36.17
CA LYS A 30 40.44 -5.29 -35.09
C LYS A 30 39.02 -5.06 -35.55
N THR A 31 38.11 -5.70 -34.87
CA THR A 31 36.69 -5.40 -35.05
C THR A 31 36.53 -3.99 -34.51
N ASP A 32 36.23 -3.01 -35.36
CA ASP A 32 35.92 -1.62 -34.95
C ASP A 32 34.61 -1.55 -34.15
N LYS A 33 34.44 -2.49 -33.24
CA LYS A 33 33.24 -2.62 -32.39
C LYS A 33 33.50 -2.02 -31.02
N ALA A 34 32.56 -1.27 -30.58
CA ALA A 34 32.57 -0.61 -29.28
C ALA A 34 31.49 -1.21 -28.35
N ARG A 35 31.66 -1.01 -27.07
CA ARG A 35 30.75 -1.50 -26.06
C ARG A 35 30.40 -0.38 -25.09
N ILE A 36 29.14 -0.33 -24.67
CA ILE A 36 28.67 0.47 -23.52
C ILE A 36 28.28 -0.49 -22.40
N THR A 37 28.84 -0.30 -21.24
CA THR A 37 28.40 -0.94 -20.03
C THR A 37 27.86 0.11 -19.06
N GLY A 38 27.02 -0.26 -18.12
CA GLY A 38 26.55 0.73 -17.18
C GLY A 38 25.73 0.15 -16.06
N VAL A 39 25.21 1.05 -15.23
CA VAL A 39 24.35 0.72 -14.10
C VAL A 39 23.22 1.74 -14.00
N VAL A 40 22.04 1.24 -13.64
CA VAL A 40 20.87 2.06 -13.36
C VAL A 40 20.59 2.01 -11.86
N ILE A 41 20.44 3.16 -11.25
CA ILE A 41 20.27 3.33 -9.80
C ILE A 41 18.90 3.97 -9.52
N ASP A 42 18.16 3.37 -8.62
CA ASP A 42 16.97 3.96 -8.00
C ASP A 42 17.39 4.71 -6.73
N SER A 43 17.75 6.00 -6.87
CA SER A 43 18.15 6.82 -5.73
C SER A 43 17.00 7.19 -4.79
N LEU A 44 15.76 7.00 -5.24
CA LEU A 44 14.58 7.20 -4.40
C LEU A 44 14.50 6.13 -3.29
N ASN A 45 14.75 4.87 -3.67
CA ASN A 45 14.68 3.73 -2.77
C ASN A 45 16.07 3.21 -2.33
N ASN A 46 17.14 3.93 -2.71
CA ASN A 46 18.54 3.58 -2.41
C ASN A 46 18.91 2.14 -2.81
N ARG A 47 18.55 1.75 -4.04
CA ARG A 47 18.80 0.41 -4.59
C ARG A 47 19.15 0.48 -6.07
N TYR A 48 19.61 -0.60 -6.64
CA TYR A 48 19.72 -0.75 -8.08
C TYR A 48 18.33 -0.93 -8.71
N LEU A 49 18.20 -0.51 -9.98
CA LEU A 49 16.94 -0.64 -10.73
C LEU A 49 17.04 -1.82 -11.71
N PRO A 50 16.51 -3.01 -11.34
CA PRO A 50 16.43 -4.15 -12.26
C PRO A 50 15.33 -3.94 -13.29
N ASP A 51 15.35 -4.77 -14.34
CA ASP A 51 14.30 -4.83 -15.37
C ASP A 51 14.02 -3.53 -16.12
N ALA A 52 14.93 -2.54 -16.05
CA ALA A 52 14.82 -1.34 -16.85
C ALA A 52 15.23 -1.61 -18.31
N ASP A 53 14.40 -1.24 -19.26
CA ASP A 53 14.72 -1.30 -20.67
C ASP A 53 15.68 -0.13 -21.01
N VAL A 54 16.85 -0.46 -21.51
CA VAL A 54 17.91 0.50 -21.87
C VAL A 54 17.94 0.65 -23.38
N LEU A 55 17.76 1.86 -23.88
CA LEU A 55 17.78 2.21 -25.30
C LEU A 55 19.01 3.05 -25.64
N VAL A 56 19.67 2.74 -26.75
CA VAL A 56 20.68 3.60 -27.32
C VAL A 56 20.03 4.49 -28.37
N ASP A 57 19.97 5.80 -28.09
CA ASP A 57 19.30 6.79 -28.92
C ASP A 57 19.88 6.82 -30.34
N GLY A 58 19.00 6.84 -31.34
CA GLY A 58 19.37 6.80 -32.77
C GLY A 58 19.70 5.40 -33.30
N THR A 59 19.44 4.35 -32.53
CA THR A 59 19.60 2.95 -32.93
C THR A 59 18.38 2.12 -32.54
N ASP A 60 18.27 0.90 -33.09
CA ASP A 60 17.24 -0.08 -32.65
C ASP A 60 17.77 -1.00 -31.54
N ILE A 61 18.91 -0.66 -30.94
CA ILE A 61 19.55 -1.51 -29.92
C ILE A 61 18.94 -1.23 -28.58
N THR A 62 18.33 -2.29 -27.99
CA THR A 62 17.79 -2.28 -26.65
C THR A 62 18.39 -3.42 -25.84
N THR A 63 18.56 -3.21 -24.55
CA THR A 63 18.94 -4.24 -23.58
C THR A 63 18.17 -4.00 -22.29
N ARG A 64 18.27 -4.93 -21.33
CA ARG A 64 17.59 -4.83 -20.04
C ARG A 64 18.59 -4.91 -18.89
N THR A 65 18.35 -4.20 -17.82
CA THR A 65 19.16 -4.28 -16.60
C THR A 65 18.92 -5.60 -15.87
N ASP A 66 19.99 -6.16 -15.32
CA ASP A 66 19.95 -7.34 -14.43
C ASP A 66 19.48 -6.98 -13.01
N SER A 67 19.47 -7.98 -12.11
CA SER A 67 19.09 -7.82 -10.71
C SER A 67 19.95 -6.83 -9.91
N LEU A 68 21.14 -6.47 -10.43
CA LEU A 68 22.05 -5.46 -9.88
C LEU A 68 22.01 -4.16 -10.67
N GLY A 69 20.98 -3.96 -11.50
CA GLY A 69 20.81 -2.76 -12.32
C GLY A 69 21.86 -2.61 -13.42
N LYS A 70 22.68 -3.62 -13.70
CA LYS A 70 23.74 -3.57 -14.71
C LYS A 70 23.20 -3.88 -16.09
N PHE A 71 23.75 -3.20 -17.10
CA PHE A 71 23.45 -3.48 -18.50
C PHE A 71 24.72 -3.47 -19.34
N THR A 72 24.64 -4.12 -20.49
CA THR A 72 25.71 -4.13 -21.50
C THR A 72 25.07 -4.04 -22.87
N VAL A 73 25.59 -3.13 -23.69
CA VAL A 73 25.30 -2.99 -25.11
C VAL A 73 26.59 -3.30 -25.88
N GLU A 74 26.52 -4.30 -26.72
CA GLU A 74 27.65 -4.79 -27.51
C GLU A 74 27.48 -4.37 -28.98
N ASP A 75 28.55 -4.58 -29.75
CA ASP A 75 28.55 -4.45 -31.20
C ASP A 75 28.22 -3.06 -31.76
N LEU A 76 28.47 -2.00 -30.98
CA LEU A 76 28.28 -0.62 -31.44
C LEU A 76 29.36 -0.20 -32.39
N THR A 77 29.01 0.59 -33.42
CA THR A 77 30.01 1.31 -34.22
C THR A 77 30.57 2.47 -33.40
N PRO A 78 31.85 2.84 -33.58
CA PRO A 78 32.38 4.04 -32.93
C PRO A 78 31.56 5.29 -33.30
N GLY A 79 31.18 6.06 -32.27
CA GLY A 79 30.27 7.18 -32.50
C GLY A 79 29.98 7.99 -31.23
N THR A 80 29.02 8.90 -31.34
CA THR A 80 28.48 9.65 -30.19
C THR A 80 27.08 9.17 -29.93
N TYR A 81 26.82 8.75 -28.69
CA TYR A 81 25.58 8.15 -28.30
C TYR A 81 24.97 8.82 -27.06
N ARG A 82 23.68 8.65 -26.91
CA ARG A 82 22.92 8.85 -25.66
C ARG A 82 22.31 7.54 -25.27
N VAL A 83 22.21 7.29 -23.98
CA VAL A 83 21.52 6.12 -23.44
C VAL A 83 20.35 6.59 -22.61
N GLY A 84 19.18 6.09 -22.91
CA GLY A 84 17.95 6.33 -22.17
C GLY A 84 17.43 5.07 -21.51
N ILE A 85 16.55 5.22 -20.53
CA ILE A 85 15.89 4.11 -19.85
C ILE A 85 14.39 4.29 -19.80
N PHE A 86 13.67 3.15 -19.90
CA PHE A 86 12.24 3.03 -19.64
C PHE A 86 12.01 2.07 -18.49
N HIS A 87 11.11 2.41 -17.59
CA HIS A 87 10.72 1.58 -16.48
C HIS A 87 9.39 2.10 -15.90
N PRO A 88 8.45 1.25 -15.42
CA PRO A 88 7.17 1.69 -14.86
C PRO A 88 7.29 2.76 -13.76
N LEU A 89 8.35 2.69 -12.94
CA LEU A 89 8.64 3.74 -11.96
C LEU A 89 8.79 5.12 -12.60
N LEU A 90 9.44 5.22 -13.76
CA LEU A 90 9.64 6.48 -14.47
C LEU A 90 8.34 7.00 -15.07
N ASP A 91 7.52 6.10 -15.59
CA ASP A 91 6.18 6.44 -16.11
C ASP A 91 5.33 7.02 -15.00
N THR A 92 5.28 6.34 -13.83
CA THR A 92 4.56 6.82 -12.65
C THR A 92 5.07 8.17 -12.14
N LEU A 93 6.38 8.43 -12.26
CA LEU A 93 7.00 9.71 -11.88
C LEU A 93 6.84 10.81 -12.95
N GLY A 94 6.40 10.46 -14.16
CA GLY A 94 6.42 11.37 -15.30
C GLY A 94 7.82 11.87 -15.60
N LEU A 95 8.81 10.94 -15.69
CA LEU A 95 10.21 11.24 -15.92
C LEU A 95 10.74 10.55 -17.17
N SER A 96 11.63 11.24 -17.87
CA SER A 96 12.48 10.66 -18.92
C SER A 96 13.93 10.84 -18.51
N ILE A 97 14.69 9.75 -18.46
CA ILE A 97 16.10 9.77 -18.05
C ILE A 97 16.95 9.37 -19.26
N VAL A 98 17.79 10.30 -19.69
CA VAL A 98 18.72 10.13 -20.81
C VAL A 98 20.07 10.75 -20.43
N THR A 99 21.18 10.10 -20.83
CA THR A 99 22.51 10.65 -20.59
C THR A 99 22.77 11.89 -21.49
N ALA A 100 23.73 12.73 -21.10
CA ALA A 100 24.37 13.63 -22.05
C ALA A 100 25.03 12.81 -23.18
N PRO A 101 25.20 13.39 -24.37
CA PRO A 101 25.93 12.72 -25.44
C PRO A 101 27.36 12.42 -25.01
N PHE A 102 27.83 11.19 -25.22
CA PHE A 102 29.21 10.79 -24.94
C PHE A 102 29.78 9.98 -26.09
N ARG A 103 31.11 10.07 -26.29
CA ARG A 103 31.82 9.43 -27.41
C ARG A 103 32.25 8.01 -27.01
N VAL A 104 31.97 7.06 -27.88
CA VAL A 104 32.42 5.67 -27.78
C VAL A 104 33.42 5.41 -28.91
N GLY A 105 34.63 5.09 -28.53
CA GLY A 105 35.73 4.85 -29.49
C GLY A 105 35.80 3.41 -29.98
N PRO A 106 36.62 3.12 -31.01
CA PRO A 106 36.86 1.76 -31.46
C PRO A 106 37.54 0.92 -30.37
N ASP A 107 37.19 -0.34 -30.29
CA ASP A 107 37.73 -1.30 -29.30
C ASP A 107 37.68 -0.80 -27.84
N SER A 108 36.74 0.10 -27.53
CA SER A 108 36.61 0.72 -26.20
C SER A 108 35.36 0.27 -25.48
N VAL A 109 35.44 0.30 -24.15
CA VAL A 109 34.29 0.13 -23.24
C VAL A 109 34.01 1.47 -22.58
N SER A 110 32.84 2.04 -22.84
CA SER A 110 32.37 3.24 -22.14
C SER A 110 31.44 2.86 -21.02
N PHE A 111 31.54 3.57 -19.88
CA PHE A 111 30.70 3.29 -18.71
C PHE A 111 29.67 4.42 -18.52
N ALA A 112 28.40 4.05 -18.45
CA ALA A 112 27.28 4.97 -18.23
C ALA A 112 26.60 4.71 -16.88
N VAL A 113 26.30 5.79 -16.15
CA VAL A 113 25.49 5.75 -14.93
C VAL A 113 24.21 6.52 -15.18
N LEU A 114 23.07 5.85 -15.01
CA LEU A 114 21.77 6.49 -15.03
C LEU A 114 21.15 6.34 -13.64
N ALA A 115 20.54 7.41 -13.14
CA ALA A 115 19.95 7.39 -11.81
C ALA A 115 18.60 8.08 -11.80
N VAL A 116 17.62 7.44 -11.17
CA VAL A 116 16.37 8.11 -10.75
C VAL A 116 16.76 9.15 -9.70
N PRO A 117 16.29 10.38 -9.80
CA PRO A 117 16.61 11.41 -8.81
C PRO A 117 16.14 11.02 -7.39
N SER A 118 16.82 11.54 -6.37
CA SER A 118 16.42 11.33 -4.96
C SER A 118 15.08 11.99 -4.61
N ALA A 119 14.44 11.55 -3.54
CA ALA A 119 13.21 12.13 -3.01
C ALA A 119 13.33 13.66 -2.85
N GLU A 120 14.41 14.13 -2.24
CA GLU A 120 14.65 15.58 -2.05
C GLU A 120 14.69 16.34 -3.36
N THR A 121 15.36 15.78 -4.38
CA THR A 121 15.45 16.40 -5.71
C THR A 121 14.09 16.47 -6.38
N LEU A 122 13.34 15.37 -6.33
CA LEU A 122 12.03 15.28 -6.97
C LEU A 122 11.00 16.16 -6.28
N VAL A 123 10.95 16.15 -4.94
CA VAL A 123 10.04 17.02 -4.17
C VAL A 123 10.34 18.48 -4.47
N ARG A 124 11.61 18.89 -4.43
CA ARG A 124 12.00 20.27 -4.76
C ARG A 124 11.63 20.69 -6.19
N GLN A 125 11.66 19.78 -7.15
CA GLN A 125 11.34 20.08 -8.55
C GLN A 125 9.84 20.08 -8.85
N LYS A 126 9.11 19.19 -8.19
CA LYS A 126 7.70 18.91 -8.51
C LYS A 126 6.70 19.53 -7.54
N CYS A 127 7.15 19.92 -6.34
CA CYS A 127 6.31 20.49 -5.29
C CYS A 127 6.65 21.97 -5.03
N PRO A 128 5.69 22.79 -4.59
CA PRO A 128 5.97 24.11 -4.07
C PRO A 128 6.82 24.00 -2.79
N ALA A 129 7.57 25.07 -2.48
CA ALA A 129 8.32 25.11 -1.24
C ALA A 129 7.38 24.94 -0.03
N PRO A 130 7.71 24.05 0.93
CA PRO A 130 6.86 23.82 2.07
C PRO A 130 6.80 25.06 2.97
N THR A 131 5.61 25.37 3.49
CA THR A 131 5.43 26.43 4.49
C THR A 131 5.83 25.98 5.88
N ASP A 132 5.71 24.67 6.17
CA ASP A 132 6.19 24.00 7.38
C ASP A 132 7.39 23.13 7.02
N PRO A 133 8.56 23.33 7.65
CA PRO A 133 9.73 22.47 7.42
C PRO A 133 9.49 20.98 7.71
N ASN A 134 8.54 20.66 8.59
CA ASN A 134 8.18 19.28 8.93
C ASN A 134 7.24 18.63 7.91
N ALA A 135 6.66 19.42 7.00
CA ALA A 135 5.77 18.96 5.95
C ALA A 135 6.44 19.04 4.57
N ALA A 136 7.63 18.47 4.45
CA ALA A 136 8.41 18.51 3.22
C ALA A 136 8.32 17.23 2.37
N SER A 137 7.41 16.33 2.71
CA SER A 137 7.23 15.06 2.02
C SER A 137 6.12 15.10 0.97
N ALA A 138 6.06 14.11 0.09
CA ALA A 138 5.06 14.06 -0.97
C ALA A 138 4.65 12.63 -1.35
N VAL A 139 3.44 12.49 -1.91
CA VAL A 139 3.01 11.32 -2.67
C VAL A 139 2.82 11.76 -4.12
N ILE A 140 3.52 11.10 -5.03
CA ILE A 140 3.45 11.36 -6.46
C ILE A 140 3.01 10.09 -7.17
N GLY A 141 2.18 10.21 -8.19
CA GLY A 141 1.74 9.02 -8.86
C GLY A 141 0.99 9.25 -10.15
N LEU A 142 0.48 8.14 -10.66
CA LEU A 142 -0.28 8.03 -11.88
C LEU A 142 -1.60 7.33 -11.60
N VAL A 143 -2.68 7.82 -12.17
CA VAL A 143 -3.97 7.13 -12.20
C VAL A 143 -4.22 6.63 -13.62
N GLU A 144 -4.47 5.32 -13.75
CA GLU A 144 -4.72 4.70 -15.05
C GLU A 144 -5.87 3.69 -14.98
N ASP A 145 -6.50 3.47 -16.12
CA ASP A 145 -7.51 2.45 -16.26
C ASP A 145 -6.85 1.07 -16.44
N PRO A 146 -7.15 0.10 -15.57
CA PRO A 146 -6.50 -1.21 -15.57
C PRO A 146 -6.79 -2.05 -16.83
N GLU A 147 -7.88 -1.78 -17.55
CA GLU A 147 -8.24 -2.55 -18.73
C GLU A 147 -7.53 -2.06 -19.99
N SER A 148 -7.34 -0.76 -20.14
CA SER A 148 -6.71 -0.16 -21.31
C SER A 148 -5.26 0.30 -21.09
N GLY A 149 -4.80 0.40 -19.83
CA GLY A 149 -3.52 0.97 -19.44
C GLY A 149 -3.42 2.47 -19.77
N LYS A 150 -4.53 3.15 -20.00
CA LYS A 150 -4.53 4.57 -20.35
C LYS A 150 -4.60 5.43 -19.09
N PRO A 151 -3.81 6.51 -19.04
CA PRO A 151 -3.92 7.49 -17.98
C PRO A 151 -5.33 8.10 -17.90
N ILE A 152 -5.79 8.38 -16.69
CA ILE A 152 -7.09 9.02 -16.44
C ILE A 152 -6.84 10.47 -16.02
N PRO A 153 -7.12 11.46 -16.89
CA PRO A 153 -7.08 12.86 -16.51
C PRO A 153 -8.29 13.22 -15.63
N ASP A 154 -8.18 14.33 -14.92
CA ASP A 154 -9.24 14.93 -14.08
C ASP A 154 -9.80 13.95 -13.02
N ALA A 155 -9.05 12.93 -12.64
CA ALA A 155 -9.37 12.07 -11.50
C ALA A 155 -9.03 12.81 -10.19
N ASP A 156 -9.95 12.82 -9.23
CA ASP A 156 -9.70 13.37 -7.88
C ASP A 156 -8.96 12.34 -7.03
N VAL A 157 -7.75 12.67 -6.63
CA VAL A 157 -6.92 11.84 -5.74
C VAL A 157 -6.85 12.51 -4.38
N SER A 158 -7.28 11.83 -3.35
CA SER A 158 -7.28 12.32 -1.98
C SER A 158 -6.40 11.47 -1.07
N ILE A 159 -5.71 12.13 -0.15
CA ILE A 159 -4.99 11.50 0.96
C ILE A 159 -5.57 12.01 2.27
N SER A 160 -5.87 11.08 3.17
CA SER A 160 -6.39 11.40 4.50
C SER A 160 -5.56 10.76 5.59
N TRP A 161 -5.36 11.49 6.67
CA TRP A 161 -4.66 11.01 7.87
C TRP A 161 -5.20 11.71 9.11
N SER A 162 -4.76 11.26 10.27
CA SER A 162 -5.16 11.88 11.52
C SER A 162 -3.94 12.09 12.41
N GLU A 163 -3.82 13.29 12.94
CA GLU A 163 -2.83 13.62 13.96
C GLU A 163 -3.42 13.43 15.35
N LEU A 164 -2.66 12.79 16.23
CA LEU A 164 -3.01 12.59 17.61
C LEU A 164 -2.25 13.58 18.48
N GLU A 165 -2.92 14.55 19.03
CA GLU A 165 -2.37 15.50 19.99
C GLU A 165 -2.73 15.05 21.41
N ILE A 166 -1.71 14.83 22.24
CA ILE A 166 -1.88 14.51 23.66
C ILE A 166 -1.38 15.68 24.49
N SER A 167 -2.29 16.42 25.12
CA SER A 167 -1.94 17.51 26.00
C SER A 167 -2.62 17.40 27.36
N LYS A 168 -1.96 17.86 28.42
CA LYS A 168 -2.50 17.85 29.78
C LYS A 168 -3.75 18.72 29.92
N GLN A 169 -3.94 19.71 29.05
CA GLN A 169 -5.04 20.68 29.10
C GLN A 169 -6.22 20.26 28.22
N ALA A 170 -5.97 19.67 27.06
CA ALA A 170 -6.99 19.28 26.07
C ALA A 170 -7.29 17.77 26.05
N GLY A 171 -6.53 16.97 26.82
CA GLY A 171 -6.63 15.50 26.75
C GLY A 171 -6.05 14.94 25.45
N ILE A 172 -6.72 13.92 24.91
CA ILE A 172 -6.39 13.32 23.62
C ILE A 172 -7.28 13.94 22.57
N ARG A 173 -6.69 14.62 21.59
CA ARG A 173 -7.38 15.20 20.46
C ARG A 173 -6.91 14.56 19.18
N ARG A 174 -7.83 14.14 18.34
CA ARG A 174 -7.56 13.66 16.98
C ARG A 174 -7.97 14.73 15.99
N THR A 175 -7.06 15.17 15.17
CA THR A 175 -7.32 16.15 14.12
C THR A 175 -7.22 15.43 12.76
N PRO A 176 -8.34 15.28 12.03
CA PRO A 176 -8.32 14.73 10.69
C PRO A 176 -7.77 15.74 9.71
N HIS A 177 -7.00 15.26 8.76
CA HIS A 177 -6.47 16.02 7.64
C HIS A 177 -6.90 15.36 6.34
N LEU A 178 -7.27 16.16 5.37
CA LEU A 178 -7.61 15.74 4.02
C LEU A 178 -6.94 16.68 3.03
N LEU A 179 -6.18 16.12 2.13
CA LEU A 179 -5.62 16.84 0.98
C LEU A 179 -6.07 16.13 -0.30
N HIS A 180 -6.44 16.89 -1.31
CA HIS A 180 -6.85 16.33 -2.59
C HIS A 180 -6.23 17.10 -3.75
N GLN A 181 -6.06 16.42 -4.88
CA GLN A 181 -5.49 16.95 -6.11
C GLN A 181 -6.11 16.21 -7.30
N THR A 182 -6.45 16.94 -8.34
CA THR A 182 -6.84 16.33 -9.61
C THR A 182 -5.63 15.92 -10.43
N THR A 183 -5.74 14.81 -11.15
CA THR A 183 -4.72 14.38 -12.11
C THR A 183 -4.66 15.35 -13.30
N ASP A 184 -3.46 15.52 -13.82
CA ASP A 184 -3.23 16.31 -15.05
C ASP A 184 -3.66 15.55 -16.32
N SER A 185 -3.47 16.16 -17.49
CA SER A 185 -3.81 15.57 -18.80
C SER A 185 -3.11 14.24 -19.11
N THR A 186 -2.06 13.92 -18.36
CA THR A 186 -1.28 12.68 -18.48
C THR A 186 -1.54 11.71 -17.32
N GLY A 187 -2.58 11.96 -16.50
CA GLY A 187 -3.00 11.12 -15.40
C GLY A 187 -2.14 11.23 -14.14
N HIS A 188 -1.15 12.14 -14.10
CA HIS A 188 -0.30 12.28 -12.94
C HIS A 188 -0.91 13.16 -11.85
N PHE A 189 -0.63 12.83 -10.60
CA PHE A 189 -0.99 13.61 -9.42
C PHE A 189 0.23 13.85 -8.50
N ARG A 190 0.13 14.90 -7.67
CA ARG A 190 1.18 15.30 -6.73
C ARG A 190 0.55 15.84 -5.45
N LEU A 191 0.57 15.05 -4.40
CA LEU A 191 0.14 15.45 -3.07
C LEU A 191 1.39 15.90 -2.31
N CYS A 192 1.57 17.19 -2.19
CA CYS A 192 2.74 17.82 -1.61
C CYS A 192 2.48 18.32 -0.19
N ASN A 193 3.53 18.76 0.51
CA ASN A 193 3.46 19.33 1.87
C ASN A 193 2.86 18.34 2.89
N LEU A 194 3.28 17.09 2.79
CA LEU A 194 2.92 16.04 3.74
C LEU A 194 3.97 15.92 4.85
N PRO A 195 3.57 15.62 6.09
CA PRO A 195 4.52 15.33 7.16
C PRO A 195 5.30 14.04 6.87
N SER A 196 6.50 13.93 7.42
CA SER A 196 7.23 12.65 7.50
C SER A 196 6.64 11.75 8.60
N GLY A 197 6.92 10.45 8.55
CA GLY A 197 6.37 9.49 9.51
C GLY A 197 4.85 9.33 9.43
N LEU A 198 4.27 9.55 8.24
CA LEU A 198 2.84 9.59 8.03
C LEU A 198 2.28 8.22 7.67
N ASP A 199 1.30 7.76 8.44
CA ASP A 199 0.38 6.68 8.04
C ASP A 199 -0.93 7.30 7.56
N ALA A 200 -1.30 7.04 6.31
CA ALA A 200 -2.42 7.67 5.65
C ALA A 200 -3.19 6.69 4.77
N THR A 201 -4.34 7.10 4.29
CA THR A 201 -5.09 6.40 3.24
C THR A 201 -5.18 7.26 1.99
N LEU A 202 -5.01 6.62 0.84
CA LEU A 202 -5.06 7.21 -0.49
C LEU A 202 -6.30 6.69 -1.22
N GLN A 203 -7.06 7.56 -1.86
CA GLN A 203 -8.22 7.18 -2.66
C GLN A 203 -8.24 7.96 -3.98
N ALA A 204 -8.59 7.30 -5.07
CA ALA A 204 -8.84 7.96 -6.35
C ALA A 204 -10.31 7.82 -6.74
N ARG A 205 -10.85 8.88 -7.35
CA ARG A 205 -12.25 8.95 -7.86
C ARG A 205 -12.29 9.60 -9.22
N HIS A 206 -13.15 9.08 -10.09
CA HIS A 206 -13.46 9.71 -11.37
C HIS A 206 -14.92 9.39 -11.75
N GLY A 207 -15.75 10.41 -11.85
CA GLY A 207 -17.19 10.23 -12.03
C GLY A 207 -17.83 9.43 -10.89
N ALA A 208 -18.46 8.30 -11.22
CA ALA A 208 -19.04 7.38 -10.25
C ALA A 208 -18.07 6.31 -9.74
N SER A 209 -16.89 6.21 -10.34
CA SER A 209 -15.89 5.19 -10.00
C SER A 209 -14.95 5.66 -8.89
N SER A 210 -14.61 4.75 -7.98
CA SER A 210 -13.67 5.02 -6.90
C SER A 210 -12.89 3.76 -6.51
N THR A 211 -11.66 3.95 -6.06
CA THR A 211 -10.91 2.89 -5.37
C THR A 211 -11.38 2.76 -3.92
N PRO A 212 -11.10 1.64 -3.24
CA PRO A 212 -11.13 1.63 -1.77
C PRO A 212 -10.07 2.59 -1.22
N GLU A 213 -10.11 2.84 0.08
CA GLU A 213 -9.06 3.55 0.80
C GLU A 213 -7.82 2.64 0.87
N LEU A 214 -6.75 3.04 0.18
CA LEU A 214 -5.50 2.29 0.07
C LEU A 214 -4.53 2.80 1.12
N PRO A 215 -4.00 1.96 2.02
CA PRO A 215 -3.01 2.38 2.98
C PRO A 215 -1.72 2.82 2.28
N ILE A 216 -1.13 3.90 2.75
CA ILE A 216 0.14 4.43 2.31
C ILE A 216 0.89 4.99 3.51
N ALA A 217 2.19 4.74 3.56
CA ALA A 217 3.06 5.24 4.62
C ALA A 217 4.22 6.05 4.04
N LEU A 218 4.60 7.12 4.72
CA LEU A 218 5.82 7.86 4.49
C LEU A 218 6.78 7.60 5.64
N GLY A 219 8.06 7.37 5.34
CA GLY A 219 9.09 7.14 6.34
C GLY A 219 9.40 8.38 7.18
N GLU A 220 10.30 8.22 8.15
CA GLU A 220 10.64 9.26 9.14
C GLU A 220 11.74 10.23 8.69
N ARG A 221 12.32 10.07 7.48
CA ARG A 221 13.32 11.02 6.99
C ARG A 221 12.69 12.41 6.80
N PRO A 222 13.47 13.49 6.93
CA PRO A 222 12.93 14.86 6.81
C PRO A 222 12.21 15.13 5.48
N VAL A 223 12.63 14.47 4.41
CA VAL A 223 11.95 14.49 3.09
C VAL A 223 11.73 13.06 2.65
N GLU A 224 10.49 12.67 2.55
CA GLU A 224 10.05 11.37 2.04
C GLU A 224 9.20 11.54 0.79
N MET A 225 9.27 10.56 -0.08
CA MET A 225 8.42 10.52 -1.25
C MET A 225 7.94 9.09 -1.49
N ALA A 226 6.63 8.90 -1.45
CA ALA A 226 6.02 7.67 -1.93
C ALA A 226 5.59 7.82 -3.39
N VAL A 227 5.77 6.75 -4.15
CA VAL A 227 5.35 6.67 -5.56
C VAL A 227 4.26 5.63 -5.68
N ARG A 228 3.14 6.01 -6.28
CA ARG A 228 1.98 5.11 -6.38
C ARG A 228 1.30 5.20 -7.74
N THR A 229 1.23 4.09 -8.46
CA THR A 229 0.24 3.93 -9.53
C THR A 229 -1.07 3.46 -8.94
N ILE A 230 -2.18 4.11 -9.32
CA ILE A 230 -3.52 3.75 -8.89
C ILE A 230 -4.28 3.25 -10.11
N LEU A 231 -4.69 2.00 -10.06
CA LEU A 231 -5.54 1.40 -11.08
C LEU A 231 -7.00 1.68 -10.75
N LEU A 232 -7.62 2.62 -11.46
CA LEU A 232 -9.00 3.02 -11.26
C LEU A 232 -9.87 2.48 -12.40
N PRO A 233 -10.66 1.42 -12.18
CA PRO A 233 -11.56 0.93 -13.23
C PRO A 233 -12.65 1.96 -13.51
N LEU A 234 -12.93 2.22 -14.78
CA LEU A 234 -13.95 3.18 -15.19
C LEU A 234 -15.39 2.74 -14.80
N ASP A 235 -15.59 1.45 -14.56
CA ASP A 235 -16.82 0.90 -13.99
C ASP A 235 -16.52 0.16 -12.68
N SER A 236 -16.73 0.84 -11.56
CA SER A 236 -16.51 0.27 -10.21
C SER A 236 -17.65 -0.65 -9.74
N THR A 237 -18.73 -0.80 -10.50
CA THR A 237 -19.84 -1.70 -10.15
C THR A 237 -19.55 -3.16 -10.50
N VAL A 238 -18.53 -3.41 -11.30
CA VAL A 238 -18.10 -4.75 -11.70
C VAL A 238 -17.47 -5.47 -10.51
N LYS A 239 -18.11 -6.56 -10.07
CA LYS A 239 -17.66 -7.38 -8.93
C LYS A 239 -16.83 -8.59 -9.30
N THR A 240 -16.77 -8.93 -10.58
CA THR A 240 -16.03 -10.08 -11.11
C THR A 240 -15.23 -9.66 -12.34
N GLY A 241 -14.14 -10.35 -12.63
CA GLY A 241 -13.28 -10.04 -13.77
C GLY A 241 -12.36 -11.23 -14.11
N ASN A 242 -11.21 -10.93 -14.68
CA ASN A 242 -10.23 -11.94 -15.10
C ASN A 242 -8.86 -11.76 -14.43
N ALA A 243 -8.77 -10.89 -13.45
CA ALA A 243 -7.59 -10.75 -12.62
C ALA A 243 -7.50 -11.89 -11.57
N SER A 244 -6.32 -12.13 -11.08
CA SER A 244 -6.06 -13.17 -10.07
C SER A 244 -5.07 -12.66 -9.03
N VAL A 245 -5.18 -13.20 -7.81
CA VAL A 245 -4.18 -13.03 -6.77
C VAL A 245 -3.82 -14.39 -6.18
N SER A 246 -2.56 -14.61 -5.93
CA SER A 246 -2.07 -15.75 -5.18
C SER A 246 -1.07 -15.27 -4.12
N GLY A 247 -0.86 -16.07 -3.11
CA GLY A 247 0.08 -15.64 -2.09
C GLY A 247 0.19 -16.60 -0.92
N THR A 248 0.87 -16.10 0.11
CA THR A 248 1.10 -16.85 1.34
C THR A 248 0.72 -15.97 2.54
N VAL A 249 -0.04 -16.53 3.45
CA VAL A 249 -0.33 -15.93 4.74
C VAL A 249 0.38 -16.73 5.82
N THR A 250 1.23 -16.05 6.58
CA THR A 250 1.97 -16.65 7.69
C THR A 250 1.36 -16.18 9.02
N LEU A 251 1.06 -17.10 9.91
CA LEU A 251 0.60 -16.81 11.26
C LEU A 251 1.81 -16.76 12.21
N GLU A 252 1.99 -15.65 12.90
CA GLU A 252 3.09 -15.49 13.86
C GLU A 252 3.05 -16.58 14.93
N LYS A 253 4.18 -17.27 15.13
CA LYS A 253 4.32 -18.35 16.14
C LYS A 253 3.34 -19.52 15.95
N ASN A 254 3.03 -19.86 14.72
CA ASN A 254 2.22 -21.02 14.40
C ASN A 254 2.81 -21.78 13.20
N ASP A 255 2.88 -23.08 13.31
CA ASP A 255 3.40 -23.95 12.24
C ASP A 255 2.32 -24.35 11.22
N ASN A 256 1.04 -24.11 11.55
CA ASN A 256 -0.10 -24.41 10.67
C ASN A 256 -0.85 -23.11 10.33
N ASN A 257 -0.78 -22.72 9.08
CA ASN A 257 -1.38 -21.50 8.54
C ASN A 257 -2.76 -21.74 7.88
N ALA A 258 -3.32 -22.95 8.01
CA ALA A 258 -4.58 -23.31 7.37
C ALA A 258 -5.78 -22.54 7.92
N GLY A 259 -6.76 -22.29 7.06
CA GLY A 259 -8.04 -21.74 7.46
C GLY A 259 -8.05 -20.23 7.67
N THR A 260 -6.97 -19.52 7.30
CA THR A 260 -7.00 -18.05 7.23
C THR A 260 -7.90 -17.64 6.09
N ARG A 261 -8.91 -16.82 6.39
CA ARG A 261 -9.82 -16.25 5.42
C ARG A 261 -9.18 -15.05 4.75
N VAL A 262 -9.05 -15.11 3.43
CA VAL A 262 -8.54 -14.03 2.59
C VAL A 262 -9.68 -13.55 1.69
N GLU A 263 -9.90 -12.24 1.64
CA GLU A 263 -10.95 -11.62 0.84
C GLU A 263 -10.46 -10.32 0.19
N VAL A 264 -11.00 -9.98 -0.97
CA VAL A 264 -10.80 -8.67 -1.60
C VAL A 264 -11.98 -7.79 -1.25
N VAL A 265 -11.70 -6.66 -0.60
CA VAL A 265 -12.72 -5.73 -0.14
C VAL A 265 -13.59 -5.24 -1.32
N GLY A 266 -14.91 -5.28 -1.12
CA GLY A 266 -15.89 -4.89 -2.14
C GLY A 266 -16.27 -6.00 -3.12
N THR A 267 -15.77 -7.23 -2.93
CA THR A 267 -16.18 -8.42 -3.69
C THR A 267 -16.73 -9.50 -2.75
N ASP A 268 -17.43 -10.49 -3.33
CA ASP A 268 -17.90 -11.67 -2.60
C ASP A 268 -16.91 -12.86 -2.71
N ILE A 269 -15.72 -12.63 -3.28
CA ILE A 269 -14.72 -13.67 -3.55
C ILE A 269 -13.85 -13.85 -2.32
N VAL A 270 -13.77 -15.09 -1.85
CA VAL A 270 -13.05 -15.48 -0.63
C VAL A 270 -12.22 -16.72 -0.91
N ALA A 271 -11.03 -16.79 -0.33
CA ALA A 271 -10.22 -18.00 -0.27
C ALA A 271 -9.89 -18.36 1.19
N LEU A 272 -9.63 -19.63 1.43
CA LEU A 272 -9.05 -20.13 2.68
C LEU A 272 -7.63 -20.63 2.39
N THR A 273 -6.70 -20.36 3.28
CA THR A 273 -5.33 -20.84 3.15
C THR A 273 -5.22 -22.32 3.47
N ASP A 274 -4.27 -23.00 2.82
CA ASP A 274 -3.83 -24.36 3.16
C ASP A 274 -2.91 -24.37 4.40
N ALA A 275 -2.39 -25.54 4.76
CA ALA A 275 -1.52 -25.70 5.94
C ALA A 275 -0.19 -24.92 5.82
N GLN A 276 0.29 -24.67 4.61
CA GLN A 276 1.47 -23.88 4.31
C GLN A 276 1.15 -22.37 4.23
N GLY A 277 -0.13 -22.03 4.27
CA GLY A 277 -0.61 -20.65 4.18
C GLY A 277 -0.86 -20.18 2.74
N HIS A 278 -0.76 -21.05 1.75
CA HIS A 278 -1.01 -20.66 0.36
C HIS A 278 -2.48 -20.44 0.10
N PHE A 279 -2.77 -19.46 -0.74
CA PHE A 279 -4.10 -19.19 -1.26
C PHE A 279 -4.04 -18.76 -2.71
N THR A 280 -5.15 -18.93 -3.42
CA THR A 280 -5.34 -18.44 -4.78
C THR A 280 -6.79 -17.99 -4.96
N MET A 281 -6.96 -16.79 -5.52
CA MET A 281 -8.25 -16.21 -5.87
C MET A 281 -8.24 -15.85 -7.35
N ARG A 282 -9.31 -16.17 -8.05
CA ARG A 282 -9.47 -15.91 -9.49
C ARG A 282 -10.81 -15.22 -9.74
N GLY A 283 -10.95 -14.67 -10.94
CA GLY A 283 -12.19 -13.99 -11.30
C GLY A 283 -12.38 -12.64 -10.60
N LEU A 284 -11.27 -12.03 -10.14
CA LEU A 284 -11.29 -10.76 -9.47
C LEU A 284 -11.46 -9.60 -10.46
N PRO A 285 -12.21 -8.55 -10.08
CA PRO A 285 -12.26 -7.33 -10.86
C PRO A 285 -10.92 -6.62 -10.81
N SER A 286 -10.48 -6.09 -11.95
CA SER A 286 -9.27 -5.28 -12.06
C SER A 286 -9.32 -4.00 -11.23
N GLY A 287 -8.16 -3.39 -10.99
CA GLY A 287 -8.01 -2.14 -10.26
C GLY A 287 -7.20 -2.27 -8.97
N SER A 288 -6.86 -1.14 -8.39
CA SER A 288 -6.26 -1.07 -7.06
C SER A 288 -7.29 -1.46 -6.01
N ARG A 289 -7.04 -2.52 -5.27
CA ARG A 289 -7.94 -3.14 -4.31
C ARG A 289 -7.26 -3.31 -2.96
N LEU A 290 -8.05 -3.62 -1.95
CA LEU A 290 -7.55 -3.97 -0.62
C LEU A 290 -7.80 -5.45 -0.37
N LEU A 291 -6.73 -6.20 -0.16
CA LEU A 291 -6.78 -7.59 0.30
C LEU A 291 -6.81 -7.60 1.82
N LEU A 292 -7.68 -8.40 2.39
CA LEU A 292 -7.84 -8.53 3.83
C LEU A 292 -7.67 -9.99 4.24
N ALA A 293 -6.80 -10.23 5.22
CA ALA A 293 -6.58 -11.56 5.79
C ALA A 293 -7.01 -11.60 7.27
N ARG A 294 -7.81 -12.61 7.62
CA ARG A 294 -8.37 -12.80 8.96
C ARG A 294 -8.19 -14.23 9.44
N HIS A 295 -7.69 -14.37 10.65
CA HIS A 295 -7.61 -15.67 11.34
C HIS A 295 -7.98 -15.51 12.81
N LEU A 296 -8.64 -16.55 13.35
CA LEU A 296 -9.06 -16.53 14.76
C LEU A 296 -7.85 -16.45 15.70
N GLY A 297 -7.82 -15.45 16.57
CA GLY A 297 -6.71 -15.22 17.51
C GLY A 297 -5.52 -14.43 16.94
N TYR A 298 -5.68 -13.84 15.77
CA TYR A 298 -4.66 -13.01 15.12
C TYR A 298 -5.21 -11.61 14.80
N VAL A 299 -4.29 -10.66 14.67
CA VAL A 299 -4.63 -9.32 14.19
C VAL A 299 -4.97 -9.40 12.72
N VAL A 300 -6.01 -8.70 12.31
CA VAL A 300 -6.40 -8.60 10.90
C VAL A 300 -5.36 -7.77 10.17
N GLU A 301 -4.86 -8.32 9.06
CA GLU A 301 -3.90 -7.64 8.20
C GLU A 301 -4.52 -7.31 6.85
N SER A 302 -4.11 -6.19 6.29
CA SER A 302 -4.53 -5.75 4.97
C SER A 302 -3.35 -5.34 4.12
N ALA A 303 -3.46 -5.58 2.80
CA ALA A 303 -2.47 -5.14 1.84
C ALA A 303 -3.16 -4.55 0.61
N PRO A 304 -2.69 -3.43 0.09
CA PRO A 304 -3.10 -2.95 -1.22
C PRO A 304 -2.57 -3.89 -2.30
N VAL A 305 -3.42 -4.19 -3.27
CA VAL A 305 -3.08 -5.03 -4.42
C VAL A 305 -3.54 -4.35 -5.70
N ASP A 306 -2.69 -4.36 -6.71
CA ASP A 306 -2.98 -3.79 -8.02
C ASP A 306 -3.29 -4.93 -8.98
N LEU A 307 -4.57 -5.12 -9.26
CA LEU A 307 -5.09 -6.23 -10.05
C LEU A 307 -5.19 -5.81 -11.51
N THR A 308 -4.31 -6.37 -12.33
CA THR A 308 -4.31 -6.21 -13.79
C THR A 308 -5.02 -7.38 -14.46
N PRO A 309 -5.71 -7.15 -15.61
CA PRO A 309 -6.40 -8.20 -16.32
C PRO A 309 -5.46 -9.33 -16.76
N ARG A 310 -5.87 -10.58 -16.57
CA ARG A 310 -5.15 -11.80 -16.98
C ARG A 310 -3.81 -12.03 -16.29
N GLU A 311 -3.44 -11.22 -15.32
CA GLU A 311 -2.23 -11.38 -14.52
C GLU A 311 -2.57 -11.95 -13.14
N THR A 312 -1.59 -12.58 -12.53
CA THR A 312 -1.68 -13.05 -11.15
C THR A 312 -0.74 -12.24 -10.28
N GLN A 313 -1.31 -11.43 -9.41
CA GLN A 313 -0.54 -10.68 -8.42
C GLN A 313 -0.12 -11.61 -7.27
N HIS A 314 1.13 -11.48 -6.82
CA HIS A 314 1.66 -12.26 -5.70
C HIS A 314 1.75 -11.42 -4.45
N VAL A 315 1.20 -11.93 -3.33
CA VAL A 315 1.16 -11.22 -2.04
C VAL A 315 1.63 -12.12 -0.92
N SER A 316 2.39 -11.55 0.02
CA SER A 316 2.78 -12.22 1.25
C SER A 316 2.32 -11.38 2.45
N LEU A 317 1.58 -12.01 3.36
CA LEU A 317 1.06 -11.37 4.56
C LEU A 317 1.52 -12.14 5.80
N THR A 318 1.82 -11.41 6.87
CA THR A 318 2.11 -12.00 8.18
C THR A 318 1.11 -11.46 9.19
N LEU A 319 0.30 -12.32 9.76
CA LEU A 319 -0.66 -11.95 10.79
C LEU A 319 0.00 -12.06 12.16
N PRO A 320 0.19 -10.94 12.87
CA PRO A 320 0.68 -10.97 14.24
C PRO A 320 -0.32 -11.68 15.15
N LYS A 321 0.19 -12.48 16.07
CA LYS A 321 -0.67 -13.13 17.05
C LYS A 321 -1.36 -12.07 17.91
N PHE A 322 -2.68 -12.12 17.97
CA PHE A 322 -3.41 -11.30 18.90
C PHE A 322 -3.10 -11.75 20.33
N VAL A 323 -2.16 -11.06 20.97
CA VAL A 323 -1.90 -11.26 22.39
C VAL A 323 -2.98 -10.49 23.15
N ALA A 324 -4.14 -11.13 23.32
CA ALA A 324 -5.04 -10.68 24.37
C ALA A 324 -4.23 -10.82 25.66
N MET A 325 -3.78 -9.73 26.25
CA MET A 325 -3.35 -9.75 27.63
C MET A 325 -4.57 -10.07 28.47
N MET A 326 -4.89 -11.35 28.56
CA MET A 326 -5.85 -11.85 29.51
C MET A 326 -5.18 -11.78 30.88
N ASP A 327 -5.48 -10.76 31.63
CA ASP A 327 -5.24 -10.82 33.06
C ASP A 327 -5.98 -12.03 33.65
N PRO A 328 -5.32 -12.83 34.48
CA PRO A 328 -5.94 -14.00 35.07
C PRO A 328 -7.22 -13.64 35.83
N VAL A 329 -8.11 -14.61 36.04
CA VAL A 329 -9.48 -14.59 36.57
C VAL A 329 -9.72 -13.72 37.82
N LEU A 330 -8.69 -13.25 38.50
CA LEU A 330 -8.77 -12.27 39.62
C LEU A 330 -9.38 -10.89 39.25
N VAL A 331 -9.58 -10.64 37.98
CA VAL A 331 -10.04 -9.33 37.44
C VAL A 331 -11.57 -9.17 37.55
N THR A 332 -12.35 -10.21 37.70
CA THR A 332 -13.83 -10.08 37.75
C THR A 332 -14.28 -9.25 38.95
N ALA A 333 -13.74 -9.49 40.15
CA ALA A 333 -14.06 -8.71 41.32
C ALA A 333 -13.54 -7.27 41.27
N ARG A 334 -12.33 -7.04 40.71
CA ARG A 334 -11.78 -5.70 40.53
C ARG A 334 -12.52 -4.91 39.46
N ARG A 335 -12.94 -5.56 38.36
CA ARG A 335 -13.75 -4.91 37.31
C ARG A 335 -15.10 -4.48 37.83
N THR A 336 -15.74 -5.30 38.64
CA THR A 336 -17.02 -4.96 39.26
C THR A 336 -16.87 -3.76 40.19
N ALA A 337 -15.86 -3.74 41.07
CA ALA A 337 -15.57 -2.62 41.95
C ALA A 337 -15.20 -1.32 41.19
N ALA A 338 -14.53 -1.44 40.06
CA ALA A 338 -14.21 -0.27 39.22
C ALA A 338 -15.47 0.29 38.52
N LEU A 339 -16.38 -0.55 38.08
CA LEU A 339 -17.68 -0.14 37.55
C LEU A 339 -18.58 0.49 38.63
N ASP A 340 -18.43 0.08 39.90
CA ASP A 340 -19.08 0.77 41.02
C ASP A 340 -18.56 2.20 41.22
N ARG A 341 -17.25 2.39 41.09
CA ARG A 341 -16.63 3.74 41.20
C ARG A 341 -17.12 4.73 40.14
N VAL A 342 -17.36 4.27 38.92
CA VAL A 342 -17.94 5.10 37.85
C VAL A 342 -19.46 5.10 37.86
N GLY A 343 -20.09 4.46 38.82
CA GLY A 343 -21.54 4.46 39.04
C GLY A 343 -22.33 3.58 38.07
N PHE A 344 -21.67 2.78 37.23
CA PHE A 344 -22.35 1.90 36.27
C PHE A 344 -23.30 0.90 36.96
N ASN A 345 -22.80 0.19 37.96
CA ASN A 345 -23.61 -0.82 38.67
C ASN A 345 -24.79 -0.23 39.41
N GLN A 346 -24.68 0.99 39.92
CA GLN A 346 -25.79 1.70 40.55
C GLN A 346 -26.85 2.08 39.51
N ARG A 347 -26.41 2.65 38.37
CA ARG A 347 -27.34 3.08 37.31
C ARG A 347 -28.00 1.90 36.62
N SER A 348 -27.30 0.79 36.43
CA SER A 348 -27.86 -0.40 35.80
C SER A 348 -28.99 -1.05 36.60
N ARG A 349 -29.08 -0.77 37.92
CA ARG A 349 -30.15 -1.28 38.81
C ARG A 349 -31.36 -0.35 38.92
N GLY A 350 -31.18 0.93 38.70
CA GLY A 350 -32.22 1.92 39.00
C GLY A 350 -32.54 2.94 37.91
N ALA A 351 -31.75 3.05 36.84
CA ALA A 351 -31.98 4.03 35.80
C ALA A 351 -32.71 3.44 34.58
N SER A 352 -33.47 4.30 33.90
CA SER A 352 -34.14 3.93 32.64
C SER A 352 -33.15 4.02 31.46
N GLY A 353 -32.46 2.94 31.19
CA GLY A 353 -31.48 2.82 30.10
C GLY A 353 -31.30 1.38 29.65
N TYR A 354 -30.46 1.18 28.62
CA TYR A 354 -30.04 -0.14 28.20
C TYR A 354 -28.58 -0.36 28.60
N PHE A 355 -28.31 -1.40 29.36
CA PHE A 355 -27.02 -1.64 29.99
C PHE A 355 -26.40 -2.94 29.50
N LEU A 356 -25.19 -2.89 29.01
CA LEU A 356 -24.39 -4.03 28.64
C LEU A 356 -23.15 -4.05 29.54
N GLY A 357 -23.14 -4.97 30.48
CA GLY A 357 -22.00 -5.15 31.38
C GLY A 357 -20.99 -6.16 30.89
N PRO A 358 -19.87 -6.33 31.62
CA PRO A 358 -18.74 -7.19 31.22
C PRO A 358 -19.15 -8.64 30.90
N ASP A 359 -20.11 -9.20 31.65
CA ASP A 359 -20.54 -10.59 31.45
C ASP A 359 -21.20 -10.82 30.08
N ARG A 360 -21.93 -9.83 29.57
CA ARG A 360 -22.52 -9.88 28.23
C ARG A 360 -21.52 -9.64 27.15
N LEU A 361 -20.59 -8.68 27.32
CA LEU A 361 -19.58 -8.33 26.34
C LEU A 361 -18.48 -9.37 26.22
N LYS A 362 -18.15 -10.09 27.30
CA LYS A 362 -17.10 -11.11 27.32
C LYS A 362 -17.34 -12.24 26.31
N ASN A 363 -18.57 -12.59 26.05
CA ASN A 363 -18.93 -13.69 25.15
C ASN A 363 -19.09 -13.25 23.68
N MET A 364 -19.04 -11.95 23.40
CA MET A 364 -19.31 -11.40 22.07
C MET A 364 -18.07 -11.24 21.20
N HIS A 365 -16.90 -11.04 21.81
CA HIS A 365 -15.64 -10.72 21.12
C HIS A 365 -15.83 -9.62 20.05
N PRO A 366 -16.41 -8.46 20.41
CA PRO A 366 -16.71 -7.42 19.43
C PRO A 366 -15.42 -6.83 18.87
N PHE A 367 -15.39 -6.68 17.57
CA PHE A 367 -14.26 -6.02 16.89
C PHE A 367 -14.48 -4.49 16.83
N TYR A 368 -15.68 -4.09 16.41
CA TYR A 368 -16.08 -2.68 16.38
C TYR A 368 -17.03 -2.35 17.54
N MET A 369 -17.02 -1.09 17.96
CA MET A 369 -18.01 -0.56 18.88
C MET A 369 -19.45 -0.78 18.38
N THR A 370 -19.68 -0.63 17.09
CA THR A 370 -21.00 -0.83 16.47
C THR A 370 -21.49 -2.28 16.57
N ASP A 371 -20.62 -3.28 16.70
CA ASP A 371 -21.04 -4.67 16.94
C ASP A 371 -21.76 -4.80 18.27
N ILE A 372 -21.28 -4.09 19.29
CA ILE A 372 -21.93 -4.02 20.60
C ILE A 372 -23.27 -3.28 20.52
N LEU A 373 -23.29 -2.16 19.80
CA LEU A 373 -24.47 -1.30 19.71
C LEU A 373 -25.62 -1.91 18.90
N ARG A 374 -25.34 -2.90 18.05
CA ARG A 374 -26.39 -3.69 17.35
C ARG A 374 -27.32 -4.43 18.30
N LEU A 375 -26.89 -4.71 19.53
CA LEU A 375 -27.72 -5.37 20.56
C LEU A 375 -28.73 -4.40 21.16
N VAL A 376 -28.61 -3.12 20.93
CA VAL A 376 -29.49 -2.10 21.52
C VAL A 376 -30.70 -1.86 20.62
N PRO A 377 -31.92 -2.24 21.01
CA PRO A 377 -33.09 -2.21 20.12
C PRO A 377 -33.47 -0.82 19.58
N SER A 378 -33.05 0.23 20.26
CA SER A 378 -33.34 1.62 19.89
C SER A 378 -32.34 2.24 18.93
N LEU A 379 -31.26 1.53 18.61
CA LEU A 379 -30.21 1.99 17.71
C LEU A 379 -30.28 1.28 16.36
N ARG A 380 -29.89 1.99 15.32
CA ARG A 380 -29.69 1.43 13.98
C ARG A 380 -28.28 1.73 13.54
N ILE A 381 -27.62 0.73 13.00
CA ILE A 381 -26.30 0.88 12.38
C ILE A 381 -26.51 1.03 10.89
N VAL A 382 -26.09 2.13 10.34
CA VAL A 382 -26.14 2.44 8.91
C VAL A 382 -24.72 2.41 8.38
N ASN A 383 -24.47 1.50 7.45
CA ASN A 383 -23.17 1.45 6.78
C ASN A 383 -23.11 2.57 5.74
N THR A 384 -22.09 3.39 5.81
CA THR A 384 -21.77 4.46 4.85
C THR A 384 -20.47 4.11 4.13
N PRO A 385 -20.15 4.76 3.01
CA PRO A 385 -18.86 4.55 2.33
C PRO A 385 -17.63 4.82 3.22
N THR A 386 -17.78 5.68 4.23
CA THR A 386 -16.72 6.09 5.16
C THR A 386 -16.73 5.28 6.47
N GLY A 387 -17.67 4.36 6.68
CA GLY A 387 -17.76 3.56 7.90
C GLY A 387 -19.18 3.27 8.33
N ALA A 388 -19.37 2.77 9.54
CA ALA A 388 -20.68 2.47 10.11
C ALA A 388 -21.10 3.56 11.11
N THR A 389 -22.21 4.22 10.84
CA THR A 389 -22.77 5.28 11.67
C THR A 389 -23.92 4.73 12.53
N VAL A 390 -23.99 5.19 13.78
CA VAL A 390 -25.07 4.87 14.70
C VAL A 390 -26.16 5.94 14.60
N THR A 391 -27.37 5.53 14.36
CA THR A 391 -28.55 6.40 14.35
C THR A 391 -29.60 5.91 15.35
N SER A 392 -30.44 6.80 15.85
CA SER A 392 -31.53 6.43 16.75
C SER A 392 -32.86 6.39 16.01
N SER A 393 -33.66 5.37 16.29
CA SER A 393 -35.06 5.30 15.83
C SER A 393 -36.02 6.25 16.56
N ARG A 394 -35.56 6.90 17.66
CA ARG A 394 -36.40 7.70 18.58
C ARG A 394 -35.87 9.11 18.85
N GLY A 395 -34.83 9.56 18.16
CA GLY A 395 -34.33 10.94 18.29
C GLY A 395 -35.09 11.92 17.40
N VAL A 396 -35.03 13.21 17.74
CA VAL A 396 -35.62 14.28 16.92
C VAL A 396 -34.88 14.31 15.58
N THR A 397 -35.61 14.22 14.48
CA THR A 397 -35.09 14.49 13.15
C THR A 397 -34.70 15.97 13.07
N SER A 398 -33.44 16.27 12.73
CA SER A 398 -33.04 17.64 12.44
C SER A 398 -33.78 18.14 11.21
N LEU A 399 -33.98 19.46 11.09
CA LEU A 399 -34.58 20.11 9.91
C LEU A 399 -33.84 19.80 8.59
N SER A 400 -32.62 19.24 8.66
CA SER A 400 -31.84 18.77 7.52
C SER A 400 -32.06 17.29 7.12
N GLY A 401 -33.05 16.61 7.74
CA GLY A 401 -33.44 15.23 7.35
C GLY A 401 -32.53 14.13 7.87
N SER A 402 -31.53 14.42 8.71
CA SER A 402 -30.69 13.42 9.34
C SER A 402 -31.44 12.73 10.49
N SER A 403 -31.56 11.42 10.43
CA SER A 403 -32.21 10.55 11.42
C SER A 403 -31.48 10.63 12.77
N GLY A 404 -32.25 10.91 13.83
CA GLY A 404 -31.95 10.85 15.26
C GLY A 404 -30.53 11.05 15.74
N CYS A 405 -30.26 12.18 16.41
CA CYS A 405 -28.92 12.47 16.91
C CYS A 405 -28.49 11.50 18.03
N VAL A 406 -27.20 11.17 18.01
CA VAL A 406 -26.51 10.35 19.02
C VAL A 406 -25.35 11.17 19.58
N GLN A 407 -25.15 11.12 20.88
CA GLN A 407 -24.00 11.71 21.55
C GLN A 407 -23.25 10.63 22.33
N TYR A 408 -21.93 10.68 22.26
CA TYR A 408 -21.08 9.69 22.90
C TYR A 408 -20.31 10.29 24.06
N PHE A 409 -20.10 9.49 25.08
CA PHE A 409 -19.13 9.72 26.14
C PHE A 409 -18.25 8.49 26.30
N VAL A 410 -16.96 8.71 26.36
CA VAL A 410 -15.95 7.68 26.56
C VAL A 410 -15.24 7.97 27.87
N ASP A 411 -15.36 7.09 28.83
CA ASP A 411 -14.72 7.23 30.14
C ASP A 411 -15.00 8.58 30.82
N ASP A 412 -16.27 9.01 30.87
CA ASP A 412 -16.79 10.30 31.35
C ASP A 412 -16.50 11.50 30.42
N MET A 413 -15.69 11.35 29.37
CA MET A 413 -15.37 12.45 28.46
C MET A 413 -16.30 12.44 27.26
N PRO A 414 -16.82 13.61 26.85
CA PRO A 414 -17.63 13.71 25.66
C PRO A 414 -16.78 13.45 24.40
N PHE A 415 -17.28 12.58 23.55
CA PHE A 415 -16.72 12.31 22.25
C PHE A 415 -17.66 12.82 21.16
N THR A 416 -17.13 13.59 20.22
CA THR A 416 -17.89 14.11 19.08
C THR A 416 -17.32 13.49 17.82
N GLU A 417 -18.14 12.74 17.09
CA GLU A 417 -17.78 12.30 15.74
C GLU A 417 -17.63 13.53 14.84
N MET A 418 -16.52 13.64 14.15
CA MET A 418 -16.30 14.67 13.13
C MET A 418 -16.81 14.20 11.78
N GLU A 419 -16.67 12.90 11.51
CA GLU A 419 -17.26 12.24 10.36
C GLU A 419 -18.11 11.02 10.79
N PRO A 420 -19.13 10.67 10.02
CA PRO A 420 -19.95 9.49 10.31
C PRO A 420 -19.11 8.21 10.34
N GLY A 421 -19.04 7.54 11.51
CA GLY A 421 -18.28 6.30 11.69
C GLY A 421 -16.96 6.43 12.45
N ASP A 422 -16.53 7.66 12.79
CA ASP A 422 -15.31 7.92 13.57
C ASP A 422 -15.26 7.14 14.88
N ALA A 423 -16.40 6.95 15.54
CA ALA A 423 -16.46 6.23 16.79
C ALA A 423 -15.95 4.77 16.67
N ASN A 424 -16.13 4.13 15.52
CA ASN A 424 -15.62 2.77 15.27
C ASN A 424 -14.09 2.71 15.09
N SER A 425 -13.52 3.75 14.52
CA SER A 425 -12.07 3.82 14.31
C SER A 425 -11.33 4.30 15.56
N PHE A 426 -12.03 5.02 16.44
CA PHE A 426 -11.44 5.57 17.65
C PHE A 426 -11.40 4.57 18.83
N ILE A 427 -12.41 3.69 18.93
CA ILE A 427 -12.52 2.74 20.03
C ILE A 427 -12.72 1.33 19.49
N SER A 428 -11.76 0.47 19.76
CA SER A 428 -11.91 -0.96 19.47
C SER A 428 -13.02 -1.56 20.34
N GLY A 429 -13.91 -2.35 19.75
CA GLY A 429 -14.92 -3.08 20.50
C GLY A 429 -14.35 -3.92 21.63
N SER A 430 -13.14 -4.45 21.44
CA SER A 430 -12.42 -5.25 22.45
C SER A 430 -11.94 -4.45 23.66
N GLU A 431 -11.88 -3.13 23.58
CA GLU A 431 -11.49 -2.24 24.68
C GLU A 431 -12.67 -1.88 25.57
N ILE A 432 -13.88 -2.02 25.07
CA ILE A 432 -15.11 -1.66 25.78
C ILE A 432 -15.43 -2.74 26.82
N VAL A 433 -15.61 -2.32 28.06
CA VAL A 433 -15.93 -3.17 29.21
C VAL A 433 -17.40 -3.08 29.60
N ALA A 434 -18.02 -1.92 29.43
CA ALA A 434 -19.43 -1.72 29.68
C ALA A 434 -19.98 -0.60 28.77
N VAL A 435 -21.29 -0.69 28.49
CA VAL A 435 -22.01 0.29 27.69
C VAL A 435 -23.32 0.64 28.35
N GLU A 436 -23.66 1.93 28.38
CA GLU A 436 -24.94 2.45 28.79
C GLU A 436 -25.56 3.24 27.64
N VAL A 437 -26.81 2.99 27.35
CA VAL A 437 -27.54 3.73 26.31
C VAL A 437 -28.83 4.30 26.89
N TYR A 438 -28.95 5.62 26.80
CA TYR A 438 -30.10 6.36 27.35
C TYR A 438 -30.91 7.00 26.21
N GLN A 439 -32.23 6.88 26.32
CA GLN A 439 -33.14 7.61 25.46
C GLN A 439 -33.02 9.13 25.72
N PRO A 440 -33.48 9.99 24.79
CA PRO A 440 -33.47 11.42 24.97
C PRO A 440 -34.05 11.85 26.30
N GLY A 441 -33.32 12.68 27.05
CA GLY A 441 -33.72 13.21 28.34
C GLY A 441 -33.62 12.25 29.53
N LEU A 442 -33.22 10.98 29.35
CA LEU A 442 -33.10 9.97 30.41
C LEU A 442 -31.67 9.75 30.91
N ALA A 443 -30.68 10.36 30.28
CA ALA A 443 -29.30 10.27 30.74
C ALA A 443 -29.11 11.05 32.07
N PRO A 444 -28.18 10.63 32.94
CA PRO A 444 -27.77 11.44 34.09
C PRO A 444 -27.38 12.85 33.69
N ALA A 445 -27.71 13.85 34.53
CA ALA A 445 -27.55 15.26 34.21
C ALA A 445 -26.15 15.64 33.68
N GLN A 446 -25.10 15.00 34.18
CA GLN A 446 -23.72 15.20 33.79
C GLN A 446 -23.41 14.78 32.34
N TYR A 447 -24.25 13.93 31.74
CA TYR A 447 -24.11 13.44 30.35
C TYR A 447 -25.14 14.04 29.40
N ILE A 448 -25.89 15.06 29.84
CA ILE A 448 -26.83 15.78 29.00
C ILE A 448 -26.10 16.98 28.38
N ARG A 449 -26.05 17.04 27.05
CA ARG A 449 -25.56 18.20 26.31
C ARG A 449 -26.66 18.84 25.48
N GLY A 450 -26.62 20.15 25.41
CA GLY A 450 -27.61 20.93 24.66
C GLY A 450 -29.02 20.74 25.23
N THR A 451 -29.99 20.48 24.37
CA THR A 451 -31.41 20.33 24.74
C THR A 451 -31.75 18.94 25.30
N GLY A 452 -30.78 18.03 25.39
CA GLY A 452 -31.03 16.65 25.83
C GLY A 452 -31.86 15.80 24.85
N SER A 453 -32.00 16.24 23.61
CA SER A 453 -32.85 15.58 22.60
C SER A 453 -32.16 14.42 21.88
N CYS A 454 -30.87 14.18 22.14
CA CYS A 454 -30.09 13.08 21.56
C CYS A 454 -30.13 11.83 22.43
N VAL A 455 -30.01 10.67 21.79
CA VAL A 455 -29.66 9.43 22.51
C VAL A 455 -28.23 9.56 23.02
N THR A 456 -28.03 9.22 24.31
CA THR A 456 -26.72 9.31 24.95
C THR A 456 -26.14 7.90 25.12
N ILE A 457 -24.92 7.70 24.61
CA ILE A 457 -24.17 6.44 24.73
C ILE A 457 -22.94 6.69 25.58
N LEU A 458 -22.81 5.95 26.69
CA LEU A 458 -21.62 5.95 27.54
C LEU A 458 -20.84 4.67 27.29
N LEU A 459 -19.58 4.81 26.98
CA LEU A 459 -18.64 3.72 26.73
C LEU A 459 -17.60 3.71 27.84
N TRP A 460 -17.48 2.60 28.53
CA TRP A 460 -16.49 2.40 29.58
C TRP A 460 -15.39 1.51 29.06
N THR A 461 -14.17 2.04 28.98
CA THR A 461 -13.04 1.29 28.46
C THR A 461 -12.24 0.61 29.59
N ARG A 462 -11.43 -0.37 29.20
CA ARG A 462 -10.52 -1.04 30.12
C ARG A 462 -9.48 -0.09 30.73
N PHE A 463 -9.18 1.03 30.07
CA PHE A 463 -8.21 2.01 30.57
C PHE A 463 -8.73 2.73 31.80
N ARG A 464 -9.98 3.15 31.79
CA ARG A 464 -10.64 3.79 32.94
C ARG A 464 -10.89 2.83 34.08
N ILE A 465 -11.14 1.56 33.75
CA ILE A 465 -11.53 0.53 34.70
C ILE A 465 -10.31 -0.14 35.37
N ARG A 466 -9.11 0.03 34.84
CA ARG A 466 -7.85 -0.48 35.42
C ARG A 466 -7.21 0.45 36.46
N GLY A 467 -7.58 1.73 36.53
CA GLY A 467 -7.04 2.76 37.43
C GLY A 467 -7.45 2.65 38.88
#